data_ea240392dfd126c19a8d1a0efa1d1703
#
_entry.id   ea240392dfd126c19a8d1a0efa1d1703
#
_cell.length_a   1.000
_cell.length_b   1.000
_cell.length_c   1.000
_cell.angle_alpha   90.00
_cell.angle_beta   90.00
_cell.angle_gamma   90.00
#
_symmetry.space_group_name_H-M   'P 1'
#
loop_
_entity.id
_entity.type
_entity.pdbx_description
1 polymer ?
#
loop_
_entity_poly.entity_id
_entity_poly.type
_entity_poly.pdbx_seq_one_letter_code
_entity_poly.pdbx_strand_id
1 'polypeptide(L)'
;MIRLRDYQLKALSKMKNGCILCGGVGSGKSITALSYYYLQNGGDISSLTGETDYMPMDDIGIKNLYIITTAHKRNTLEWEKELAPFLLSTDSETNSYSNVVIIDSWNNIKKYQNIYGAFFIFDENHVTGYGAWVKSFLKIARKNEWIVLSATPGDSYSDYIPVFIANGFYRNKTDFSNRHIVYDGRVQFPKIDHYVNTEILNRYRRSILVPMDFERNTVSHHVDIYCDYDKNKYKTIWKNRWNPYTDAPIVNVAELYYITRRLVNCDQSRFDALLEVLKKHDRAIIFYNFDPELNGLLGLDYGDKVIAQYNGHKHESIPSSDKWVYLVQYASCEGWNCTKTDTMIFFSQNYSYKITEQARGRIDRMNTPYKDLFYYHLKSRSPIDIRIAKCLKEKKDFNEMTDYRSYAK
;
A
#
# COMPACT_ATOMS: atom_id res chain seq x y z
N MET A 1 21.48 10.42 -16.27
CA MET A 1 22.44 9.80 -15.34
C MET A 1 21.66 9.31 -14.13
N ILE A 2 21.82 8.04 -13.78
CA ILE A 2 21.22 7.45 -12.57
C ILE A 2 22.23 7.61 -11.46
N ARG A 3 21.78 8.03 -10.30
CA ARG A 3 22.59 8.06 -9.10
C ARG A 3 21.84 7.36 -7.95
N LEU A 4 22.32 6.20 -7.56
CA LEU A 4 21.82 5.46 -6.43
C LEU A 4 22.38 6.01 -5.11
N ARG A 5 21.57 5.97 -4.08
CA ARG A 5 21.98 6.30 -2.71
C ARG A 5 22.63 5.08 -2.04
N ASP A 6 23.40 5.28 -1.00
CA ASP A 6 24.12 4.22 -0.28
C ASP A 6 23.24 3.05 0.16
N TYR A 7 22.05 3.34 0.69
CA TYR A 7 21.12 2.29 1.10
C TYR A 7 20.55 1.50 -0.10
N GLN A 8 20.41 2.12 -1.28
CA GLN A 8 19.99 1.46 -2.51
C GLN A 8 21.12 0.56 -3.05
N LEU A 9 22.37 1.05 -3.05
CA LEU A 9 23.55 0.25 -3.41
C LEU A 9 23.71 -0.96 -2.49
N LYS A 10 23.55 -0.75 -1.17
CA LYS A 10 23.59 -1.81 -0.17
C LYS A 10 22.48 -2.83 -0.36
N ALA A 11 21.29 -2.40 -0.75
CA ALA A 11 20.20 -3.31 -1.11
C ALA A 11 20.51 -4.06 -2.40
N LEU A 12 20.96 -3.34 -3.45
CA LEU A 12 21.31 -3.87 -4.75
C LEU A 12 22.34 -5.00 -4.67
N SER A 13 23.38 -4.83 -3.83
CA SER A 13 24.41 -5.86 -3.60
C SER A 13 23.89 -7.16 -2.97
N LYS A 14 22.70 -7.12 -2.33
CA LYS A 14 22.05 -8.27 -1.70
C LYS A 14 20.92 -8.87 -2.53
N MET A 15 20.54 -8.19 -3.62
CA MET A 15 19.46 -8.68 -4.49
C MET A 15 19.88 -9.94 -5.23
N LYS A 16 18.94 -10.80 -5.45
CA LYS A 16 19.06 -12.03 -6.22
C LYS A 16 17.71 -12.41 -6.81
N ASN A 17 17.73 -13.30 -7.79
CA ASN A 17 16.49 -13.88 -8.31
C ASN A 17 15.62 -14.44 -7.17
N GLY A 18 14.32 -14.15 -7.21
CA GLY A 18 13.38 -14.62 -6.21
C GLY A 18 13.33 -13.80 -4.91
N CYS A 19 14.01 -12.67 -4.83
CA CYS A 19 13.97 -11.81 -3.63
C CYS A 19 12.75 -10.89 -3.59
N ILE A 20 12.45 -10.42 -2.40
CA ILE A 20 11.50 -9.33 -2.14
C ILE A 20 12.32 -8.11 -1.74
N LEU A 21 12.36 -7.09 -2.60
CA LEU A 21 12.94 -5.79 -2.26
C LEU A 21 11.94 -5.03 -1.36
N CYS A 22 12.30 -4.88 -0.10
CA CYS A 22 11.45 -4.33 0.94
C CYS A 22 11.93 -2.93 1.34
N GLY A 23 11.09 -1.93 1.11
CA GLY A 23 11.39 -0.55 1.49
C GLY A 23 10.12 0.27 1.62
N GLY A 24 10.12 1.25 2.50
CA GLY A 24 9.00 2.16 2.71
C GLY A 24 8.52 2.83 1.42
N VAL A 25 7.36 3.47 1.49
CA VAL A 25 6.87 4.27 0.36
C VAL A 25 7.86 5.41 0.09
N GLY A 26 8.23 5.62 -1.19
CA GLY A 26 9.21 6.65 -1.56
C GLY A 26 10.68 6.26 -1.42
N SER A 27 11.02 5.04 -1.00
CA SER A 27 12.42 4.60 -0.86
C SER A 27 13.16 4.37 -2.20
N GLY A 28 12.49 4.54 -3.35
CA GLY A 28 13.10 4.30 -4.67
C GLY A 28 13.24 2.82 -5.03
N LYS A 29 12.29 1.97 -4.62
CA LYS A 29 12.28 0.55 -4.99
C LYS A 29 12.30 0.33 -6.51
N SER A 30 11.54 1.13 -7.26
CA SER A 30 11.44 0.99 -8.73
C SER A 30 12.79 1.18 -9.41
N ILE A 31 13.48 2.29 -9.10
CA ILE A 31 14.81 2.55 -9.66
C ILE A 31 15.83 1.50 -9.21
N THR A 32 15.78 1.02 -7.96
CA THR A 32 16.69 -0.04 -7.49
C THR A 32 16.42 -1.37 -8.19
N ALA A 33 15.16 -1.70 -8.47
CA ALA A 33 14.78 -2.90 -9.22
C ALA A 33 15.24 -2.85 -10.67
N LEU A 34 15.08 -1.70 -11.33
CA LEU A 34 15.58 -1.47 -12.69
C LEU A 34 17.11 -1.51 -12.72
N SER A 35 17.78 -0.96 -11.70
CA SER A 35 19.25 -1.06 -11.58
C SER A 35 19.71 -2.51 -11.45
N TYR A 36 18.96 -3.35 -10.72
CA TYR A 36 19.27 -4.77 -10.64
C TYR A 36 19.11 -5.46 -12.03
N TYR A 37 18.00 -5.20 -12.73
CA TYR A 37 17.80 -5.70 -14.09
C TYR A 37 18.90 -5.23 -15.03
N TYR A 38 19.29 -3.95 -14.97
CA TYR A 38 20.34 -3.35 -15.79
C TYR A 38 21.70 -4.05 -15.58
N LEU A 39 22.10 -4.27 -14.31
CA LEU A 39 23.33 -5.01 -13.99
C LEU A 39 23.29 -6.47 -14.45
N GLN A 40 22.15 -7.14 -14.39
CA GLN A 40 21.99 -8.53 -14.83
C GLN A 40 22.11 -8.68 -16.37
N ASN A 41 21.99 -7.59 -17.11
CA ASN A 41 22.07 -7.54 -18.56
C ASN A 41 23.31 -6.78 -19.06
N GLY A 42 24.41 -6.75 -18.30
CA GLY A 42 25.69 -6.19 -18.72
C GLY A 42 25.85 -4.69 -18.50
N GLY A 43 24.88 -4.01 -17.90
CA GLY A 43 25.04 -2.62 -17.50
C GLY A 43 26.00 -2.46 -16.32
N ASP A 44 26.53 -1.25 -16.12
CA ASP A 44 27.42 -0.94 -15.01
C ASP A 44 26.90 0.20 -14.13
N ILE A 45 27.06 0.06 -12.82
CA ILE A 45 26.76 1.06 -11.80
C ILE A 45 27.91 1.06 -10.81
N SER A 46 28.58 2.19 -10.67
CA SER A 46 29.67 2.35 -9.72
C SER A 46 29.22 1.99 -8.29
N SER A 47 29.86 1.01 -7.69
CA SER A 47 29.62 0.62 -6.30
C SER A 47 30.04 1.68 -5.29
N LEU A 48 30.87 2.64 -5.68
CA LEU A 48 31.35 3.73 -4.81
C LEU A 48 30.47 4.97 -4.91
N THR A 49 30.10 5.40 -6.12
CA THR A 49 29.35 6.65 -6.34
C THR A 49 27.86 6.42 -6.60
N GLY A 50 27.47 5.19 -6.96
CA GLY A 50 26.11 4.87 -7.38
C GLY A 50 25.75 5.45 -8.75
N GLU A 51 26.71 6.00 -9.47
CA GLU A 51 26.51 6.60 -10.78
C GLU A 51 26.68 5.55 -11.89
N THR A 52 25.89 5.70 -12.94
CA THR A 52 26.03 4.87 -14.16
C THR A 52 26.99 5.54 -15.13
N ASP A 53 27.98 4.81 -15.61
CA ASP A 53 28.86 5.25 -16.70
C ASP A 53 28.24 5.05 -18.10
N TYR A 54 26.92 4.83 -18.18
CA TYR A 54 26.20 4.57 -19.44
C TYR A 54 26.88 3.54 -20.35
N MET A 55 27.42 2.48 -19.78
CA MET A 55 27.71 1.29 -20.56
C MET A 55 26.38 0.73 -21.07
N PRO A 56 26.16 0.65 -22.37
CA PRO A 56 24.94 0.03 -22.87
C PRO A 56 24.89 -1.42 -22.37
N MET A 57 23.71 -1.91 -22.06
CA MET A 57 23.50 -3.34 -21.84
C MET A 57 23.99 -4.08 -23.10
N ASP A 58 24.59 -5.25 -22.93
CA ASP A 58 25.00 -6.06 -24.08
C ASP A 58 23.78 -6.37 -24.96
N ASP A 59 23.81 -6.01 -26.23
CA ASP A 59 22.72 -6.27 -27.17
C ASP A 59 22.46 -7.77 -27.41
N ILE A 60 23.42 -8.61 -27.05
CA ILE A 60 23.32 -10.06 -27.20
C ILE A 60 22.81 -10.67 -25.89
N GLY A 61 21.53 -11.05 -25.87
CA GLY A 61 20.96 -11.81 -24.77
C GLY A 61 20.23 -11.00 -23.68
N ILE A 62 19.96 -9.71 -23.91
CA ILE A 62 19.11 -8.91 -23.02
C ILE A 62 17.75 -9.60 -22.85
N LYS A 63 17.37 -9.86 -21.60
CA LYS A 63 16.09 -10.47 -21.29
C LYS A 63 14.96 -9.48 -21.51
N ASN A 64 13.85 -9.94 -22.08
CA ASN A 64 12.62 -9.17 -22.10
C ASN A 64 12.18 -8.82 -20.67
N LEU A 65 11.73 -7.59 -20.47
CA LEU A 65 11.33 -7.07 -19.17
C LEU A 65 9.81 -6.98 -19.07
N TYR A 66 9.23 -7.62 -18.06
CA TYR A 66 7.81 -7.55 -17.75
C TYR A 66 7.64 -6.94 -16.36
N ILE A 67 6.88 -5.85 -16.29
CA ILE A 67 6.56 -5.15 -15.02
C ILE A 67 5.08 -5.34 -14.76
N ILE A 68 4.75 -6.12 -13.73
CA ILE A 68 3.37 -6.35 -13.29
C ILE A 68 3.10 -5.46 -12.09
N THR A 69 2.23 -4.48 -12.26
CA THR A 69 1.95 -3.44 -11.27
C THR A 69 0.45 -3.23 -11.05
N THR A 70 0.04 -2.20 -10.36
CA THR A 70 -1.39 -1.83 -10.22
C THR A 70 -1.92 -1.21 -11.52
N ALA A 71 -3.22 -1.38 -11.79
CA ALA A 71 -3.85 -0.78 -12.97
C ALA A 71 -3.65 0.74 -13.01
N HIS A 72 -3.66 1.39 -11.84
CA HIS A 72 -3.43 2.82 -11.73
C HIS A 72 -2.02 3.23 -12.16
N LYS A 73 -0.96 2.62 -11.61
CA LYS A 73 0.43 2.95 -11.98
C LYS A 73 0.71 2.70 -13.47
N ARG A 74 0.12 1.65 -14.05
CA ARG A 74 0.17 1.42 -15.50
C ARG A 74 -0.46 2.58 -16.28
N ASN A 75 -1.67 3.00 -15.89
CA ASN A 75 -2.43 4.02 -16.62
C ASN A 75 -1.85 5.44 -16.46
N THR A 76 -1.13 5.70 -15.36
CA THR A 76 -0.48 7.00 -15.08
C THR A 76 0.95 7.10 -15.60
N LEU A 77 1.42 6.06 -16.30
CA LEU A 77 2.75 6.00 -16.90
C LEU A 77 3.89 6.28 -15.88
N GLU A 78 3.71 5.81 -14.63
CA GLU A 78 4.75 6.01 -13.60
C GLU A 78 6.03 5.22 -13.92
N TRP A 79 5.89 4.01 -14.42
CA TRP A 79 7.02 3.15 -14.76
C TRP A 79 7.79 3.61 -16.01
N GLU A 80 7.13 4.24 -16.97
CA GLU A 80 7.77 4.81 -18.16
C GLU A 80 8.78 5.89 -17.77
N LYS A 81 8.47 6.70 -16.77
CA LYS A 81 9.39 7.70 -16.22
C LYS A 81 10.61 7.06 -15.53
N GLU A 82 10.41 5.93 -14.88
CA GLU A 82 11.48 5.17 -14.22
C GLU A 82 12.36 4.39 -15.21
N LEU A 83 11.81 3.98 -16.36
CA LEU A 83 12.52 3.30 -17.44
C LEU A 83 13.46 4.23 -18.23
N ALA A 84 13.03 5.46 -18.47
CA ALA A 84 13.72 6.42 -19.32
C ALA A 84 15.22 6.63 -18.95
N PRO A 85 15.63 6.74 -17.67
CA PRO A 85 17.03 6.86 -17.30
C PRO A 85 17.88 5.65 -17.69
N PHE A 86 17.28 4.48 -17.93
CA PHE A 86 17.95 3.26 -18.36
C PHE A 86 17.91 3.07 -19.89
N LEU A 87 17.43 4.06 -20.63
CA LEU A 87 17.22 4.00 -22.08
C LEU A 87 16.27 2.88 -22.51
N LEU A 88 15.38 2.47 -21.61
CA LEU A 88 14.33 1.48 -21.82
C LEU A 88 13.01 2.18 -22.12
N SER A 89 12.22 1.60 -23.02
CA SER A 89 10.87 2.07 -23.36
C SER A 89 9.94 0.91 -23.66
N THR A 90 8.63 1.11 -23.40
CA THR A 90 7.58 0.20 -23.85
C THR A 90 7.28 0.33 -25.35
N ASP A 91 7.71 1.41 -25.96
CA ASP A 91 7.63 1.65 -27.40
C ASP A 91 8.92 1.16 -28.06
N SER A 92 8.79 0.24 -29.00
CA SER A 92 9.93 -0.38 -29.72
C SER A 92 10.73 0.64 -30.55
N GLU A 93 10.13 1.75 -30.96
CA GLU A 93 10.82 2.79 -31.75
C GLU A 93 11.72 3.67 -30.87
N THR A 94 11.38 3.81 -29.59
CA THR A 94 12.14 4.61 -28.62
C THR A 94 12.96 3.77 -27.65
N ASN A 95 12.79 2.44 -27.64
CA ASN A 95 13.62 1.55 -26.84
C ASN A 95 15.02 1.42 -27.47
N SER A 96 16.05 1.76 -26.70
CA SER A 96 17.43 1.72 -27.21
C SER A 96 17.99 0.30 -27.37
N TYR A 97 17.26 -0.72 -26.98
CA TYR A 97 17.66 -2.12 -26.99
C TYR A 97 16.69 -3.00 -27.78
N SER A 98 17.15 -4.18 -28.17
CA SER A 98 16.35 -5.17 -28.93
C SER A 98 15.33 -5.93 -28.07
N ASN A 99 15.34 -5.76 -26.75
CA ASN A 99 14.42 -6.45 -25.83
C ASN A 99 13.02 -5.81 -25.84
N VAL A 100 12.03 -6.61 -25.48
CA VAL A 100 10.65 -6.15 -25.29
C VAL A 100 10.47 -5.72 -23.84
N VAL A 101 9.86 -4.53 -23.62
CA VAL A 101 9.48 -4.02 -22.31
C VAL A 101 7.97 -3.90 -22.25
N ILE A 102 7.34 -4.58 -21.30
CA ILE A 102 5.88 -4.55 -21.10
C ILE A 102 5.56 -4.17 -19.67
N ILE A 103 4.65 -3.21 -19.51
CA ILE A 103 4.05 -2.83 -18.24
C ILE A 103 2.57 -3.19 -18.27
N ASP A 104 2.12 -4.05 -17.35
CA ASP A 104 0.71 -4.42 -17.28
C ASP A 104 0.23 -4.58 -15.83
N SER A 105 -1.07 -4.67 -15.65
CA SER A 105 -1.68 -4.78 -14.33
C SER A 105 -1.79 -6.23 -13.86
N TRP A 106 -1.83 -6.42 -12.53
CA TRP A 106 -2.09 -7.70 -11.88
C TRP A 106 -3.35 -8.40 -12.42
N ASN A 107 -4.36 -7.65 -12.85
CA ASN A 107 -5.58 -8.21 -13.44
C ASN A 107 -5.30 -9.01 -14.71
N ASN A 108 -4.26 -8.66 -15.43
CA ASN A 108 -3.85 -9.25 -16.69
C ASN A 108 -2.75 -10.32 -16.57
N ILE A 109 -2.24 -10.60 -15.36
CA ILE A 109 -1.09 -11.50 -15.14
C ILE A 109 -1.24 -12.87 -15.81
N LYS A 110 -2.48 -13.35 -15.98
CA LYS A 110 -2.78 -14.63 -16.64
C LYS A 110 -2.25 -14.69 -18.07
N LYS A 111 -2.12 -13.57 -18.78
CA LYS A 111 -1.63 -13.51 -20.17
C LYS A 111 -0.17 -13.99 -20.30
N TYR A 112 0.61 -13.85 -19.22
CA TYR A 112 2.06 -14.05 -19.20
C TYR A 112 2.51 -15.43 -18.71
N GLN A 113 1.60 -16.35 -18.42
CA GLN A 113 1.91 -17.69 -17.86
C GLN A 113 2.79 -18.57 -18.77
N ASN A 114 2.81 -18.28 -20.08
CA ASN A 114 3.56 -19.03 -21.06
C ASN A 114 4.89 -18.37 -21.47
N ILE A 115 5.21 -17.20 -20.93
CA ILE A 115 6.50 -16.54 -21.15
C ILE A 115 7.59 -17.33 -20.45
N TYR A 116 8.76 -17.41 -21.07
CA TYR A 116 9.95 -18.07 -20.54
C TYR A 116 11.22 -17.27 -20.89
N GLY A 117 12.25 -17.41 -20.05
CA GLY A 117 13.54 -16.76 -20.28
C GLY A 117 13.55 -15.23 -20.13
N ALA A 118 12.49 -14.65 -19.57
CA ALA A 118 12.33 -13.23 -19.35
C ALA A 118 12.66 -12.84 -17.90
N PHE A 119 12.68 -11.53 -17.63
CA PHE A 119 12.78 -10.96 -16.29
C PHE A 119 11.47 -10.29 -15.90
N PHE A 120 10.96 -10.60 -14.70
CA PHE A 120 9.73 -10.04 -14.17
C PHE A 120 9.97 -9.18 -12.93
N ILE A 121 9.41 -7.98 -12.90
CA ILE A 121 9.28 -7.15 -11.71
C ILE A 121 7.82 -7.18 -11.29
N PHE A 122 7.53 -7.75 -10.12
CA PHE A 122 6.21 -7.75 -9.51
C PHE A 122 6.11 -6.60 -8.51
N ASP A 123 5.54 -5.49 -8.94
CA ASP A 123 5.41 -4.29 -8.13
C ASP A 123 4.14 -4.34 -7.28
N GLU A 124 4.28 -3.96 -6.01
CA GLU A 124 3.29 -4.12 -4.95
C GLU A 124 2.89 -5.58 -4.71
N ASN A 125 3.34 -6.14 -3.57
CA ASN A 125 3.12 -7.56 -3.26
C ASN A 125 1.63 -7.89 -3.12
N HIS A 126 1.02 -8.37 -4.19
CA HIS A 126 -0.33 -8.94 -4.22
C HIS A 126 -0.32 -10.48 -4.18
N VAL A 127 0.84 -11.11 -4.08
CA VAL A 127 0.98 -12.57 -3.99
C VAL A 127 0.88 -13.07 -2.55
N THR A 128 -0.12 -12.55 -1.82
CA THR A 128 -0.53 -13.06 -0.52
C THR A 128 -1.78 -13.94 -0.68
N GLY A 129 -1.88 -15.01 0.08
CA GLY A 129 -3.01 -15.95 -0.07
C GLY A 129 -2.82 -16.95 -1.20
N TYR A 130 -3.90 -17.40 -1.88
CA TYR A 130 -3.86 -18.47 -2.89
C TYR A 130 -4.90 -18.28 -4.02
N GLY A 131 -5.13 -17.04 -4.44
CA GLY A 131 -6.05 -16.68 -5.53
C GLY A 131 -5.50 -16.96 -6.94
N ALA A 132 -6.24 -16.50 -7.95
CA ALA A 132 -5.88 -16.67 -9.37
C ALA A 132 -4.54 -16.00 -9.73
N TRP A 133 -4.23 -14.85 -9.12
CA TRP A 133 -2.97 -14.15 -9.35
C TRP A 133 -1.77 -14.96 -8.86
N VAL A 134 -1.87 -15.57 -7.69
CA VAL A 134 -0.80 -16.42 -7.14
C VAL A 134 -0.56 -17.64 -8.04
N LYS A 135 -1.60 -18.28 -8.56
CA LYS A 135 -1.46 -19.40 -9.50
C LYS A 135 -0.72 -18.97 -10.77
N SER A 136 -1.01 -17.78 -11.27
CA SER A 136 -0.34 -17.22 -12.45
C SER A 136 1.13 -16.87 -12.13
N PHE A 137 1.37 -16.18 -11.02
CA PHE A 137 2.70 -15.88 -10.52
C PHE A 137 3.59 -17.13 -10.41
N LEU A 138 3.11 -18.21 -9.80
CA LEU A 138 3.86 -19.45 -9.64
C LEU A 138 4.23 -20.10 -10.98
N LYS A 139 3.36 -20.00 -12.00
CA LYS A 139 3.66 -20.51 -13.35
C LYS A 139 4.73 -19.66 -14.03
N ILE A 140 4.66 -18.35 -13.89
CA ILE A 140 5.65 -17.41 -14.45
C ILE A 140 7.01 -17.60 -13.76
N ALA A 141 7.03 -17.60 -12.44
CA ALA A 141 8.25 -17.68 -11.64
C ALA A 141 9.09 -18.95 -11.89
N ARG A 142 8.46 -20.06 -12.28
CA ARG A 142 9.14 -21.31 -12.60
C ARG A 142 9.96 -21.27 -13.89
N LYS A 143 9.70 -20.32 -14.77
CA LYS A 143 10.25 -20.27 -16.14
C LYS A 143 11.08 -19.02 -16.39
N ASN A 144 11.07 -18.08 -15.46
CA ASN A 144 11.63 -16.75 -15.63
C ASN A 144 12.41 -16.32 -14.39
N GLU A 145 13.26 -15.33 -14.54
CA GLU A 145 13.81 -14.59 -13.40
C GLU A 145 12.83 -13.54 -12.92
N TRP A 146 12.85 -13.28 -11.63
CA TRP A 146 11.87 -12.37 -11.04
C TRP A 146 12.28 -11.81 -9.69
N ILE A 147 11.75 -10.64 -9.40
CA ILE A 147 11.81 -10.00 -8.07
C ILE A 147 10.43 -9.45 -7.70
N VAL A 148 10.17 -9.29 -6.41
CA VAL A 148 8.94 -8.66 -5.89
C VAL A 148 9.33 -7.36 -5.18
N LEU A 149 8.54 -6.30 -5.39
CA LEU A 149 8.68 -5.04 -4.66
C LEU A 149 7.56 -4.93 -3.62
N SER A 150 7.89 -4.56 -2.40
CA SER A 150 6.88 -4.37 -1.36
C SER A 150 7.31 -3.34 -0.33
N ALA A 151 6.36 -2.51 0.11
CA ALA A 151 6.53 -1.72 1.33
C ALA A 151 6.16 -2.53 2.58
N THR A 152 5.28 -3.52 2.43
CA THR A 152 4.74 -4.38 3.50
C THR A 152 4.75 -5.82 3.00
N PRO A 153 5.87 -6.55 3.13
CA PRO A 153 6.04 -7.87 2.49
C PRO A 153 5.16 -8.97 3.07
N GLY A 154 4.61 -8.78 4.26
CA GLY A 154 3.69 -9.69 4.96
C GLY A 154 3.96 -9.72 6.46
N ASP A 155 2.89 -9.88 7.24
CA ASP A 155 2.92 -9.89 8.70
C ASP A 155 3.00 -11.31 9.26
N SER A 156 2.46 -12.29 8.52
CA SER A 156 2.45 -13.69 8.92
C SER A 156 3.26 -14.55 7.95
N TYR A 157 3.69 -15.73 8.41
CA TYR A 157 4.40 -16.67 7.52
C TYR A 157 3.54 -17.16 6.35
N SER A 158 2.22 -17.19 6.52
CA SER A 158 1.30 -17.56 5.43
C SER A 158 1.36 -16.60 4.24
N ASP A 159 1.72 -15.33 4.47
CA ASP A 159 1.82 -14.34 3.40
C ASP A 159 2.99 -14.59 2.46
N TYR A 160 4.01 -15.32 2.95
CA TYR A 160 5.20 -15.69 2.18
C TYR A 160 5.08 -17.02 1.43
N ILE A 161 4.02 -17.79 1.64
CA ILE A 161 3.87 -19.15 1.04
C ILE A 161 4.10 -19.12 -0.47
N PRO A 162 3.49 -18.21 -1.26
CA PRO A 162 3.71 -18.21 -2.71
C PRO A 162 5.17 -17.96 -3.09
N VAL A 163 5.84 -17.03 -2.41
CA VAL A 163 7.24 -16.70 -2.67
C VAL A 163 8.16 -17.85 -2.23
N PHE A 164 7.85 -18.52 -1.12
CA PHE A 164 8.59 -19.71 -0.68
C PHE A 164 8.46 -20.86 -1.69
N ILE A 165 7.27 -21.09 -2.24
CA ILE A 165 7.06 -22.11 -3.28
C ILE A 165 7.79 -21.72 -4.57
N ALA A 166 7.74 -20.46 -4.98
CA ALA A 166 8.44 -19.96 -6.17
C ALA A 166 9.97 -20.10 -6.06
N ASN A 167 10.52 -19.96 -4.85
CA ASN A 167 11.93 -20.21 -4.54
C ASN A 167 12.26 -21.71 -4.32
N GLY A 168 11.31 -22.62 -4.45
CA GLY A 168 11.55 -24.06 -4.33
C GLY A 168 11.69 -24.58 -2.90
N PHE A 169 11.40 -23.76 -1.86
CA PHE A 169 11.50 -24.20 -0.45
C PHE A 169 10.40 -25.20 -0.11
N TYR A 170 9.26 -25.11 -0.76
CA TYR A 170 8.13 -26.03 -0.64
C TYR A 170 7.56 -26.41 -2.02
N ARG A 171 7.04 -27.60 -2.11
CA ARG A 171 6.40 -28.09 -3.36
C ARG A 171 5.08 -27.35 -3.66
N ASN A 172 4.30 -27.11 -2.61
CA ASN A 172 2.99 -26.45 -2.69
C ASN A 172 2.52 -26.00 -1.31
N LYS A 173 1.34 -25.37 -1.23
CA LYS A 173 0.75 -24.88 0.02
C LYS A 173 0.53 -26.01 1.05
N THR A 174 0.10 -27.20 0.60
CA THR A 174 -0.14 -28.35 1.49
C THR A 174 1.16 -28.81 2.15
N ASP A 175 2.25 -28.89 1.39
CA ASP A 175 3.59 -29.22 1.92
C ASP A 175 4.02 -28.24 3.02
N PHE A 176 3.84 -26.93 2.79
CA PHE A 176 4.09 -25.91 3.81
C PHE A 176 3.18 -26.11 5.03
N SER A 177 1.87 -26.27 4.81
CA SER A 177 0.89 -26.37 5.90
C SER A 177 1.15 -27.58 6.79
N ASN A 178 1.44 -28.73 6.19
CA ASN A 178 1.73 -29.96 6.94
C ASN A 178 3.00 -29.86 7.81
N ARG A 179 3.97 -29.04 7.42
CA ARG A 179 5.23 -28.89 8.14
C ARG A 179 5.20 -27.81 9.21
N HIS A 180 4.31 -26.80 9.03
CA HIS A 180 4.44 -25.57 9.82
C HIS A 180 3.16 -25.05 10.43
N ILE A 181 1.97 -25.50 10.02
CA ILE A 181 0.72 -24.94 10.54
C ILE A 181 0.04 -25.93 11.47
N VAL A 182 -0.26 -25.47 12.68
CA VAL A 182 -1.19 -26.12 13.59
C VAL A 182 -2.51 -25.37 13.53
N TYR A 183 -3.58 -26.09 13.24
CA TYR A 183 -4.93 -25.51 13.16
C TYR A 183 -5.67 -25.64 14.48
N ASP A 184 -6.48 -24.66 14.82
CA ASP A 184 -7.36 -24.70 15.98
C ASP A 184 -8.50 -25.72 15.72
N GLY A 185 -8.46 -26.85 16.37
CA GLY A 185 -9.46 -27.93 16.25
C GLY A 185 -10.82 -27.62 16.89
N ARG A 186 -10.95 -26.48 17.57
CA ARG A 186 -12.19 -26.07 18.26
C ARG A 186 -13.15 -25.26 17.37
N VAL A 187 -12.72 -24.92 16.16
CA VAL A 187 -13.53 -24.09 15.22
C VAL A 187 -13.90 -24.87 13.97
N GLN A 188 -15.12 -24.64 13.46
CA GLN A 188 -15.67 -25.34 12.29
C GLN A 188 -14.88 -25.08 10.99
N PHE A 189 -14.27 -23.89 10.86
CA PHE A 189 -13.43 -23.53 9.71
C PHE A 189 -11.96 -23.52 10.11
N PRO A 190 -11.05 -24.00 9.24
CA PRO A 190 -9.62 -24.06 9.52
C PRO A 190 -9.09 -22.66 9.88
N LYS A 191 -8.73 -22.45 11.15
CA LYS A 191 -8.06 -21.26 11.64
C LYS A 191 -6.67 -21.67 12.12
N ILE A 192 -5.66 -20.91 11.72
CA ILE A 192 -4.29 -21.13 12.20
C ILE A 192 -4.25 -20.78 13.68
N ASP A 193 -3.85 -21.73 14.51
CA ASP A 193 -3.59 -21.53 15.94
C ASP A 193 -2.18 -20.97 16.11
N HIS A 194 -1.18 -21.71 15.65
CA HIS A 194 0.22 -21.27 15.68
C HIS A 194 1.06 -21.93 14.58
N TYR A 195 2.30 -21.46 14.43
CA TYR A 195 3.29 -22.06 13.53
C TYR A 195 4.34 -22.84 14.33
N VAL A 196 4.77 -23.98 13.78
CA VAL A 196 5.86 -24.80 14.29
C VAL A 196 7.08 -24.70 13.38
N ASN A 197 8.26 -25.10 13.88
CA ASN A 197 9.55 -25.03 13.16
C ASN A 197 9.84 -23.60 12.63
N THR A 198 9.54 -22.60 13.44
CA THR A 198 9.61 -21.18 13.04
C THR A 198 11.03 -20.70 12.74
N GLU A 199 12.07 -21.39 13.23
CA GLU A 199 13.47 -21.10 12.90
C GLU A 199 13.74 -21.28 11.40
N ILE A 200 13.19 -22.35 10.81
CA ILE A 200 13.30 -22.62 9.35
C ILE A 200 12.59 -21.52 8.58
N LEU A 201 11.37 -21.15 9.00
CA LEU A 201 10.59 -20.08 8.38
C LEU A 201 11.32 -18.73 8.45
N ASN A 202 11.91 -18.42 9.59
CA ASN A 202 12.72 -17.21 9.78
C ASN A 202 13.96 -17.19 8.87
N ARG A 203 14.65 -18.33 8.75
CA ARG A 203 15.81 -18.48 7.86
C ARG A 203 15.40 -18.24 6.40
N TYR A 204 14.33 -18.86 5.92
CA TYR A 204 13.82 -18.67 4.57
C TYR A 204 13.35 -17.22 4.33
N ARG A 205 12.62 -16.64 5.27
CA ARG A 205 12.21 -15.24 5.18
C ARG A 205 13.41 -14.30 5.07
N ARG A 206 14.44 -14.47 5.91
CA ARG A 206 15.67 -13.68 5.86
C ARG A 206 16.41 -13.86 4.54
N SER A 207 16.37 -15.05 3.94
CA SER A 207 17.09 -15.33 2.70
C SER A 207 16.47 -14.67 1.47
N ILE A 208 15.19 -14.32 1.50
CA ILE A 208 14.47 -13.69 0.38
C ILE A 208 14.21 -12.20 0.59
N LEU A 209 14.21 -11.69 1.83
CA LEU A 209 13.99 -10.28 2.11
C LEU A 209 15.27 -9.48 1.93
N VAL A 210 15.20 -8.46 1.09
CA VAL A 210 16.24 -7.46 0.90
C VAL A 210 15.73 -6.12 1.42
N PRO A 211 16.07 -5.74 2.66
CA PRO A 211 15.62 -4.47 3.22
C PRO A 211 16.35 -3.30 2.57
N MET A 212 15.61 -2.23 2.33
CA MET A 212 16.14 -0.91 2.02
C MET A 212 16.04 -0.08 3.32
N ASP A 213 17.17 0.10 3.99
CA ASP A 213 17.27 0.86 5.25
C ASP A 213 17.18 2.37 4.94
N PHE A 214 15.98 2.78 4.51
CA PHE A 214 15.71 4.17 4.15
C PHE A 214 15.34 4.97 5.39
N GLU A 215 16.22 5.87 5.79
CA GLU A 215 15.94 6.90 6.79
C GLU A 215 15.33 8.12 6.11
N ARG A 216 14.20 8.54 6.63
CA ARG A 216 13.50 9.74 6.15
C ARG A 216 14.14 10.97 6.78
N ASN A 217 14.37 12.01 5.98
CA ASN A 217 14.86 13.30 6.48
C ASN A 217 13.73 14.17 7.07
N THR A 218 12.54 13.60 7.21
CA THR A 218 11.35 14.27 7.71
C THR A 218 11.03 13.82 9.13
N VAL A 219 10.54 14.76 9.95
CA VAL A 219 9.99 14.49 11.28
C VAL A 219 8.48 14.45 11.18
N SER A 220 7.88 13.33 11.58
CA SER A 220 6.42 13.16 11.55
C SER A 220 5.81 13.52 12.89
N HIS A 221 4.91 14.50 12.91
CA HIS A 221 4.15 14.90 14.09
C HIS A 221 2.73 14.34 14.01
N HIS A 222 2.39 13.43 14.92
CA HIS A 222 1.07 12.83 15.00
C HIS A 222 0.26 13.47 16.12
N VAL A 223 -0.87 14.07 15.76
CA VAL A 223 -1.76 14.78 16.70
C VAL A 223 -3.12 14.10 16.71
N ASP A 224 -3.50 13.51 17.83
CA ASP A 224 -4.83 12.92 18.04
C ASP A 224 -5.79 14.00 18.55
N ILE A 225 -6.90 14.23 17.83
CA ILE A 225 -7.96 15.17 18.20
C ILE A 225 -9.20 14.35 18.50
N TYR A 226 -9.71 14.48 19.72
CA TYR A 226 -10.89 13.72 20.16
C TYR A 226 -12.15 14.53 19.96
N CYS A 227 -13.08 13.97 19.17
CA CYS A 227 -14.39 14.50 18.86
C CYS A 227 -15.45 13.78 19.68
N ASP A 228 -16.59 14.43 19.88
CA ASP A 228 -17.74 13.83 20.52
C ASP A 228 -18.55 12.95 19.57
N TYR A 229 -19.59 12.32 20.08
CA TYR A 229 -20.58 11.55 19.32
C TYR A 229 -21.83 11.33 20.19
N ASP A 230 -22.98 11.11 19.57
CA ASP A 230 -24.20 10.80 20.28
C ASP A 230 -24.19 9.40 20.92
N LYS A 231 -23.81 9.34 22.20
CA LYS A 231 -23.70 8.10 22.97
C LYS A 231 -25.02 7.35 23.12
N ASN A 232 -26.13 8.08 23.17
CA ASN A 232 -27.44 7.49 23.34
C ASN A 232 -27.94 6.83 22.06
N LYS A 233 -27.80 7.52 20.91
CA LYS A 233 -28.08 6.93 19.59
C LYS A 233 -27.19 5.75 19.32
N TYR A 234 -25.88 5.84 19.66
CA TYR A 234 -24.94 4.73 19.52
C TYR A 234 -25.44 3.48 20.25
N LYS A 235 -25.79 3.61 21.55
CA LYS A 235 -26.32 2.50 22.36
C LYS A 235 -27.64 1.96 21.80
N THR A 236 -28.54 2.84 21.35
CA THR A 236 -29.83 2.47 20.76
C THR A 236 -29.68 1.66 19.49
N ILE A 237 -28.79 2.05 18.56
CA ILE A 237 -28.47 1.31 17.34
C ILE A 237 -27.96 -0.10 17.69
N TRP A 238 -27.06 -0.22 18.63
CA TRP A 238 -26.49 -1.51 19.05
C TRP A 238 -27.50 -2.42 19.75
N LYS A 239 -28.42 -1.83 20.57
CA LYS A 239 -29.43 -2.58 21.30
C LYS A 239 -30.57 -3.02 20.40
N ASN A 240 -31.14 -2.09 19.63
CA ASN A 240 -32.38 -2.29 18.90
C ASN A 240 -32.14 -2.85 17.48
N ARG A 241 -30.92 -2.82 16.97
CA ARG A 241 -30.60 -3.22 15.59
C ARG A 241 -31.44 -2.50 14.54
N TRP A 242 -31.68 -1.20 14.74
CA TRP A 242 -32.49 -0.37 13.88
C TRP A 242 -31.66 0.73 13.22
N ASN A 243 -31.84 0.90 11.91
CA ASN A 243 -31.14 1.90 11.12
C ASN A 243 -31.91 3.23 11.17
N PRO A 244 -31.40 4.27 11.87
CA PRO A 244 -32.13 5.54 12.03
C PRO A 244 -32.13 6.40 10.75
N TYR A 245 -31.40 6.01 9.71
CA TYR A 245 -31.29 6.76 8.45
C TYR A 245 -32.25 6.26 7.38
N THR A 246 -32.67 5.01 7.45
CA THR A 246 -33.57 4.38 6.47
C THR A 246 -34.86 3.89 7.11
N ASP A 247 -34.99 4.05 8.45
CA ASP A 247 -36.10 3.59 9.27
C ASP A 247 -36.41 2.08 9.06
N ALA A 248 -35.38 1.25 9.09
CA ALA A 248 -35.46 -0.19 8.81
C ALA A 248 -34.59 -1.02 9.76
N PRO A 249 -34.90 -2.34 9.93
CA PRO A 249 -34.03 -3.24 10.69
C PRO A 249 -32.65 -3.39 10.07
N ILE A 250 -31.61 -3.45 10.89
CA ILE A 250 -30.25 -3.75 10.47
C ILE A 250 -30.12 -5.26 10.22
N VAL A 251 -29.82 -5.66 9.00
CA VAL A 251 -29.86 -7.05 8.57
C VAL A 251 -28.56 -7.82 8.78
N ASN A 252 -27.41 -7.13 8.86
CA ASN A 252 -26.12 -7.81 8.99
C ASN A 252 -25.09 -6.99 9.78
N VAL A 253 -23.96 -7.63 10.11
CA VAL A 253 -22.89 -7.03 10.91
C VAL A 253 -22.22 -5.85 10.18
N ALA A 254 -21.97 -5.98 8.89
CA ALA A 254 -21.32 -4.91 8.11
C ALA A 254 -22.17 -3.64 8.09
N GLU A 255 -23.49 -3.77 7.92
CA GLU A 255 -24.42 -2.64 8.01
C GLU A 255 -24.42 -2.00 9.40
N LEU A 256 -24.41 -2.80 10.46
CA LEU A 256 -24.32 -2.28 11.83
C LEU A 256 -23.09 -1.42 12.03
N TYR A 257 -21.94 -1.90 11.57
CA TYR A 257 -20.68 -1.16 11.71
C TYR A 257 -20.67 0.09 10.83
N TYR A 258 -21.18 0.00 9.61
CA TYR A 258 -21.32 1.17 8.73
C TYR A 258 -22.18 2.27 9.35
N ILE A 259 -23.39 1.93 9.86
CA ILE A 259 -24.30 2.89 10.49
C ILE A 259 -23.68 3.49 11.75
N THR A 260 -23.04 2.66 12.55
CA THR A 260 -22.35 3.10 13.77
C THR A 260 -21.22 4.07 13.43
N ARG A 261 -20.43 3.78 12.41
CA ARG A 261 -19.38 4.68 11.93
C ARG A 261 -19.93 5.96 11.34
N ARG A 262 -21.03 5.88 10.56
CA ARG A 262 -21.72 7.07 10.05
C ARG A 262 -22.15 8.00 11.19
N LEU A 263 -22.74 7.45 12.26
CA LEU A 263 -23.11 8.23 13.44
C LEU A 263 -21.91 8.95 14.07
N VAL A 264 -20.79 8.23 14.23
CA VAL A 264 -19.60 8.75 14.92
C VAL A 264 -18.83 9.72 14.04
N ASN A 265 -18.67 9.40 12.74
CA ASN A 265 -17.83 10.17 11.85
C ASN A 265 -18.52 11.43 11.31
N CYS A 266 -19.86 11.44 11.27
CA CYS A 266 -20.64 12.60 10.81
C CYS A 266 -21.20 13.42 11.98
N ASP A 267 -20.66 13.30 13.19
CA ASP A 267 -20.97 14.18 14.30
C ASP A 267 -20.41 15.59 14.06
N GLN A 268 -21.20 16.62 14.40
CA GLN A 268 -20.84 18.02 14.15
C GLN A 268 -19.47 18.39 14.77
N SER A 269 -19.19 17.87 15.95
CA SER A 269 -17.92 18.14 16.66
C SER A 269 -16.68 17.76 15.84
N ARG A 270 -16.80 16.77 14.93
CA ARG A 270 -15.69 16.33 14.06
C ARG A 270 -15.45 17.32 12.93
N PHE A 271 -16.51 17.88 12.36
CA PHE A 271 -16.40 18.96 11.36
C PHE A 271 -15.85 20.25 11.98
N ASP A 272 -16.30 20.60 13.19
CA ASP A 272 -15.80 21.77 13.92
C ASP A 272 -14.30 21.60 14.23
N ALA A 273 -13.88 20.42 14.70
CA ALA A 273 -12.48 20.11 14.95
C ALA A 273 -11.62 20.17 13.67
N LEU A 274 -12.15 19.72 12.53
CA LEU A 274 -11.50 19.85 11.25
C LEU A 274 -11.27 21.32 10.88
N LEU A 275 -12.28 22.16 10.98
CA LEU A 275 -12.18 23.59 10.67
C LEU A 275 -11.15 24.29 11.56
N GLU A 276 -11.07 23.93 12.84
CA GLU A 276 -10.05 24.47 13.76
C GLU A 276 -8.61 24.08 13.33
N VAL A 277 -8.41 22.88 12.81
CA VAL A 277 -7.11 22.50 12.24
C VAL A 277 -6.82 23.30 10.97
N LEU A 278 -7.80 23.45 10.08
CA LEU A 278 -7.62 24.13 8.80
C LEU A 278 -7.36 25.63 8.92
N LYS A 279 -7.70 26.27 10.05
CA LYS A 279 -7.32 27.66 10.34
C LYS A 279 -5.81 27.84 10.46
N LYS A 280 -5.07 26.78 10.78
CA LYS A 280 -3.63 26.79 11.01
C LYS A 280 -2.81 26.42 9.77
N HIS A 281 -3.46 25.92 8.72
CA HIS A 281 -2.80 25.38 7.54
C HIS A 281 -3.47 25.88 6.27
N ASP A 282 -2.68 26.48 5.38
CA ASP A 282 -3.19 26.97 4.09
C ASP A 282 -3.52 25.82 3.12
N ARG A 283 -2.79 24.72 3.22
CA ARG A 283 -2.92 23.57 2.34
C ARG A 283 -3.05 22.30 3.17
N ALA A 284 -4.06 21.47 2.90
CA ALA A 284 -4.23 20.20 3.59
C ALA A 284 -4.85 19.12 2.69
N ILE A 285 -4.43 17.88 2.92
CA ILE A 285 -5.09 16.69 2.35
C ILE A 285 -5.95 16.08 3.45
N ILE A 286 -7.21 15.79 3.14
CA ILE A 286 -8.17 15.19 4.07
C ILE A 286 -8.57 13.82 3.57
N PHE A 287 -8.25 12.77 4.34
CA PHE A 287 -8.68 11.41 4.05
C PHE A 287 -9.99 11.08 4.75
N TYR A 288 -10.93 10.52 4.00
CA TYR A 288 -12.23 10.07 4.48
C TYR A 288 -12.58 8.67 3.93
N ASN A 289 -13.59 7.99 4.54
CA ASN A 289 -13.99 6.63 4.13
C ASN A 289 -15.28 6.60 3.29
N PHE A 290 -16.35 7.31 3.72
CA PHE A 290 -17.72 7.10 3.24
C PHE A 290 -18.32 8.35 2.61
N ASP A 291 -19.26 8.17 1.68
CA ASP A 291 -19.97 9.27 1.02
C ASP A 291 -20.72 10.22 1.99
N PRO A 292 -21.34 9.76 3.09
CA PRO A 292 -21.90 10.69 4.09
C PRO A 292 -20.86 11.62 4.72
N GLU A 293 -19.61 11.16 4.90
CA GLU A 293 -18.49 12.01 5.34
C GLU A 293 -18.16 13.06 4.28
N LEU A 294 -18.05 12.63 3.01
CA LEU A 294 -17.82 13.54 1.88
C LEU A 294 -18.91 14.61 1.76
N ASN A 295 -20.17 14.21 1.87
CA ASN A 295 -21.29 15.16 1.79
C ASN A 295 -21.22 16.22 2.90
N GLY A 296 -20.87 15.81 4.12
CA GLY A 296 -20.63 16.74 5.20
C GLY A 296 -19.44 17.65 4.96
N LEU A 297 -18.33 17.10 4.48
CA LEU A 297 -17.12 17.86 4.13
C LEU A 297 -17.40 18.90 3.03
N LEU A 298 -18.15 18.54 1.99
CA LEU A 298 -18.49 19.47 0.90
C LEU A 298 -19.44 20.59 1.32
N GLY A 299 -20.20 20.39 2.42
CA GLY A 299 -21.10 21.39 2.99
C GLY A 299 -20.44 22.42 3.89
N LEU A 300 -19.12 22.28 4.18
CA LEU A 300 -18.40 23.20 5.05
C LEU A 300 -17.98 24.49 4.34
N ASP A 301 -17.88 25.56 5.10
CA ASP A 301 -17.25 26.80 4.64
C ASP A 301 -15.73 26.75 4.88
N TYR A 302 -14.97 26.68 3.80
CA TYR A 302 -13.51 26.68 3.82
C TYR A 302 -12.89 28.06 3.59
N GLY A 303 -13.71 29.12 3.57
CA GLY A 303 -13.25 30.46 3.29
C GLY A 303 -12.69 30.61 1.88
N ASP A 304 -11.45 31.10 1.76
CA ASP A 304 -10.75 31.33 0.49
C ASP A 304 -9.99 30.10 -0.06
N LYS A 305 -10.13 28.94 0.56
CA LYS A 305 -9.44 27.72 0.09
C LYS A 305 -10.15 27.08 -1.09
N VAL A 306 -9.40 26.74 -2.12
CA VAL A 306 -9.90 25.96 -3.27
C VAL A 306 -10.08 24.50 -2.84
N ILE A 307 -11.24 23.92 -3.17
CA ILE A 307 -11.56 22.53 -2.86
C ILE A 307 -11.44 21.68 -4.12
N ALA A 308 -10.77 20.54 -4.01
CA ALA A 308 -10.74 19.52 -5.05
C ALA A 308 -10.91 18.11 -4.43
N GLN A 309 -11.35 17.16 -5.22
CA GLN A 309 -11.73 15.82 -4.79
C GLN A 309 -11.00 14.74 -5.58
N TYR A 310 -10.64 13.66 -4.88
CA TYR A 310 -10.09 12.45 -5.49
C TYR A 310 -10.75 11.22 -4.86
N ASN A 311 -11.67 10.62 -5.59
CA ASN A 311 -12.47 9.48 -5.13
C ASN A 311 -12.89 8.60 -6.32
N GLY A 312 -13.71 7.58 -6.08
CA GLY A 312 -14.19 6.67 -7.13
C GLY A 312 -14.98 7.33 -8.28
N HIS A 313 -15.45 8.57 -8.09
CA HIS A 313 -16.28 9.29 -9.07
C HIS A 313 -15.58 10.50 -9.71
N LYS A 314 -14.67 11.13 -8.95
CA LYS A 314 -13.93 12.33 -9.38
C LYS A 314 -12.44 12.16 -9.16
N HIS A 315 -11.64 12.48 -10.17
CA HIS A 315 -10.19 12.45 -10.16
C HIS A 315 -9.62 13.83 -10.49
N GLU A 316 -9.94 14.82 -9.64
CA GLU A 316 -9.45 16.18 -9.83
C GLU A 316 -7.96 16.27 -9.48
N SER A 317 -7.23 17.14 -10.17
CA SER A 317 -5.82 17.39 -9.85
C SER A 317 -5.67 18.16 -8.53
N ILE A 318 -4.53 17.96 -7.86
CA ILE A 318 -4.18 18.76 -6.68
C ILE A 318 -4.13 20.25 -7.10
N PRO A 319 -4.85 21.14 -6.40
CA PRO A 319 -4.88 22.55 -6.76
C PRO A 319 -3.50 23.21 -6.83
N SER A 320 -3.35 24.18 -7.73
CA SER A 320 -2.12 24.98 -7.86
C SER A 320 -2.14 26.27 -7.04
N SER A 321 -3.30 26.63 -6.47
CA SER A 321 -3.47 27.81 -5.61
C SER A 321 -2.64 27.73 -4.33
N ASP A 322 -2.47 28.88 -3.67
CA ASP A 322 -1.73 28.95 -2.40
C ASP A 322 -2.52 28.35 -1.24
N LYS A 323 -3.83 28.40 -1.31
CA LYS A 323 -4.72 27.86 -0.27
C LYS A 323 -5.68 26.83 -0.86
N TRP A 324 -5.66 25.65 -0.32
CA TRP A 324 -6.54 24.57 -0.83
C TRP A 324 -6.76 23.44 0.19
N VAL A 325 -7.83 22.72 -0.05
CA VAL A 325 -8.18 21.47 0.62
C VAL A 325 -8.39 20.38 -0.45
N TYR A 326 -7.72 19.25 -0.28
CA TYR A 326 -7.85 18.10 -1.17
C TYR A 326 -8.53 16.95 -0.45
N LEU A 327 -9.79 16.65 -0.82
CA LEU A 327 -10.60 15.60 -0.21
C LEU A 327 -10.32 14.28 -0.92
N VAL A 328 -9.77 13.31 -0.21
CA VAL A 328 -9.35 12.02 -0.77
C VAL A 328 -10.06 10.87 -0.08
N GLN A 329 -10.73 10.02 -0.86
CA GLN A 329 -11.25 8.77 -0.33
C GLN A 329 -10.13 7.74 -0.16
N TYR A 330 -10.09 7.03 0.97
CA TYR A 330 -9.05 6.03 1.22
C TYR A 330 -8.95 4.95 0.13
N ALA A 331 -10.06 4.56 -0.49
CA ALA A 331 -10.07 3.61 -1.60
C ALA A 331 -9.27 4.10 -2.82
N SER A 332 -9.08 5.42 -2.94
CA SER A 332 -8.34 6.07 -4.02
C SER A 332 -6.99 6.63 -3.54
N CYS A 333 -6.43 6.10 -2.43
CA CYS A 333 -5.19 6.62 -1.87
C CYS A 333 -3.95 6.30 -2.71
N GLU A 334 -4.04 5.40 -3.69
CA GLU A 334 -2.91 4.97 -4.52
C GLU A 334 -2.72 5.86 -5.76
N GLY A 335 -1.48 5.87 -6.28
CA GLY A 335 -1.15 6.38 -7.61
C GLY A 335 -0.96 7.89 -7.77
N TRP A 336 -0.87 8.67 -6.70
CA TRP A 336 -0.53 10.08 -6.76
C TRP A 336 0.41 10.46 -5.59
N ASN A 337 1.09 11.59 -5.72
CA ASN A 337 1.99 12.12 -4.69
C ASN A 337 1.78 13.62 -4.54
N CYS A 338 1.97 14.13 -3.35
CA CYS A 338 1.91 15.56 -3.09
C CYS A 338 3.10 16.01 -2.25
N THR A 339 3.91 16.88 -2.82
CA THR A 339 5.00 17.57 -2.11
C THR A 339 4.69 19.05 -1.90
N LYS A 340 3.43 19.46 -2.09
CA LYS A 340 2.98 20.86 -1.98
C LYS A 340 2.40 21.21 -0.61
N THR A 341 2.26 20.25 0.29
CA THR A 341 1.80 20.45 1.67
C THR A 341 2.57 19.57 2.64
N ASP A 342 2.68 20.04 3.86
CA ASP A 342 3.20 19.32 5.03
C ASP A 342 2.08 18.70 5.89
N THR A 343 0.81 18.94 5.53
CA THR A 343 -0.33 18.65 6.40
C THR A 343 -1.28 17.63 5.81
N MET A 344 -1.57 16.61 6.60
CA MET A 344 -2.54 15.57 6.31
C MET A 344 -3.50 15.37 7.47
N ILE A 345 -4.78 15.28 7.17
CA ILE A 345 -5.84 15.09 8.16
C ILE A 345 -6.57 13.79 7.87
N PHE A 346 -6.55 12.88 8.81
CA PHE A 346 -7.35 11.68 8.79
C PHE A 346 -8.70 11.98 9.47
N PHE A 347 -9.68 12.36 8.65
CA PHE A 347 -11.02 12.74 9.14
C PHE A 347 -11.71 11.59 9.84
N SER A 348 -11.50 10.38 9.36
CA SER A 348 -11.94 9.14 10.00
C SER A 348 -10.88 8.06 9.87
N GLN A 349 -10.89 7.06 10.76
CA GLN A 349 -9.92 5.97 10.73
C GLN A 349 -10.26 4.95 9.63
N ASN A 350 -9.28 4.44 8.89
CA ASN A 350 -9.46 3.30 7.98
C ASN A 350 -9.32 1.98 8.74
N TYR A 351 -9.89 0.90 8.22
CA TYR A 351 -9.76 -0.44 8.79
C TYR A 351 -8.40 -1.08 8.48
N SER A 352 -7.76 -0.69 7.38
CA SER A 352 -6.50 -1.29 6.95
C SER A 352 -5.29 -0.45 7.40
N TYR A 353 -4.38 -1.11 8.09
CA TYR A 353 -3.07 -0.54 8.42
C TYR A 353 -2.29 -0.19 7.16
N LYS A 354 -2.28 -1.11 6.17
CA LYS A 354 -1.58 -0.91 4.89
C LYS A 354 -2.05 0.37 4.18
N ILE A 355 -3.37 0.55 4.04
CA ILE A 355 -3.94 1.73 3.38
C ILE A 355 -3.59 3.01 4.15
N THR A 356 -3.62 2.96 5.48
CA THR A 356 -3.25 4.10 6.33
C THR A 356 -1.78 4.50 6.12
N GLU A 357 -0.86 3.53 6.05
CA GLU A 357 0.56 3.79 5.78
C GLU A 357 0.80 4.30 4.35
N GLN A 358 0.07 3.78 3.38
CA GLN A 358 0.12 4.28 2.00
C GLN A 358 -0.35 5.74 1.92
N ALA A 359 -1.44 6.08 2.62
CA ALA A 359 -1.94 7.45 2.70
C ALA A 359 -0.88 8.40 3.30
N ARG A 360 -0.27 8.04 4.43
CA ARG A 360 0.83 8.82 5.05
C ARG A 360 1.96 9.09 4.06
N GLY A 361 2.35 8.07 3.29
CA GLY A 361 3.41 8.18 2.31
C GLY A 361 3.11 9.12 1.13
N ARG A 362 1.91 9.71 1.02
CA ARG A 362 1.60 10.63 -0.10
C ARG A 362 2.29 11.98 0.01
N ILE A 363 2.52 12.49 1.21
CA ILE A 363 3.27 13.74 1.46
C ILE A 363 4.72 13.48 1.89
N ASP A 364 4.99 12.31 2.47
CA ASP A 364 6.30 11.94 2.96
C ASP A 364 7.14 11.31 1.83
N ARG A 365 7.72 12.17 1.03
CA ARG A 365 8.51 11.82 -0.16
C ARG A 365 9.94 12.34 -0.04
N MET A 366 10.89 11.69 -0.70
CA MET A 366 12.30 12.08 -0.71
C MET A 366 12.56 13.50 -1.22
N ASN A 367 11.68 13.99 -2.09
CA ASN A 367 11.75 15.32 -2.69
C ASN A 367 10.78 16.34 -2.04
N THR A 368 10.21 16.02 -0.88
CA THR A 368 9.42 17.01 -0.13
C THR A 368 10.33 18.15 0.35
N PRO A 369 9.91 19.40 0.22
CA PRO A 369 10.68 20.54 0.75
C PRO A 369 10.54 20.72 2.27
N TYR A 370 9.59 20.00 2.89
CA TYR A 370 9.27 20.13 4.31
C TYR A 370 10.15 19.20 5.16
N LYS A 371 10.60 19.72 6.30
CA LYS A 371 11.29 18.93 7.34
C LYS A 371 10.31 18.31 8.33
N ASP A 372 9.25 19.04 8.65
CA ASP A 372 8.20 18.63 9.58
C ASP A 372 6.93 18.31 8.81
N LEU A 373 6.32 17.17 9.09
CA LEU A 373 5.06 16.72 8.50
C LEU A 373 4.03 16.51 9.60
N PHE A 374 2.86 17.09 9.44
CA PHE A 374 1.78 17.06 10.43
C PHE A 374 0.67 16.13 10.02
N TYR A 375 0.38 15.15 10.88
CA TYR A 375 -0.68 14.16 10.69
C TYR A 375 -1.71 14.30 11.81
N TYR A 376 -2.84 14.88 11.48
CA TYR A 376 -3.95 15.03 12.42
C TYR A 376 -4.90 13.84 12.30
N HIS A 377 -5.22 13.21 13.42
CA HIS A 377 -6.13 12.07 13.50
C HIS A 377 -7.38 12.47 14.26
N LEU A 378 -8.49 12.70 13.55
CA LEU A 378 -9.78 12.94 14.20
C LEU A 378 -10.36 11.61 14.66
N LYS A 379 -10.52 11.45 15.96
CA LYS A 379 -10.96 10.23 16.62
C LYS A 379 -12.10 10.56 17.59
N SER A 380 -12.80 9.54 18.02
CA SER A 380 -13.73 9.67 19.14
C SER A 380 -13.38 8.66 20.23
N ARG A 381 -14.00 8.82 21.41
CA ARG A 381 -13.95 7.80 22.46
C ARG A 381 -15.06 6.75 22.31
N SER A 382 -15.63 6.63 21.12
CA SER A 382 -16.59 5.56 20.83
C SER A 382 -15.93 4.19 20.87
N PRO A 383 -16.64 3.13 21.25
CA PRO A 383 -16.06 1.78 21.27
C PRO A 383 -15.47 1.36 19.94
N ILE A 384 -16.09 1.76 18.81
CA ILE A 384 -15.60 1.39 17.48
C ILE A 384 -14.27 2.10 17.15
N ASP A 385 -14.15 3.41 17.40
CA ASP A 385 -12.91 4.14 17.11
C ASP A 385 -11.75 3.64 17.97
N ILE A 386 -12.00 3.31 19.25
CA ILE A 386 -11.00 2.75 20.16
C ILE A 386 -10.48 1.41 19.63
N ARG A 387 -11.38 0.53 19.16
CA ARG A 387 -10.97 -0.80 18.66
C ARG A 387 -10.22 -0.74 17.33
N ILE A 388 -10.67 0.12 16.42
CA ILE A 388 -9.93 0.37 15.17
C ILE A 388 -8.53 0.90 15.50
N ALA A 389 -8.43 1.93 16.36
CA ALA A 389 -7.14 2.50 16.76
C ALA A 389 -6.20 1.45 17.38
N LYS A 390 -6.74 0.52 18.21
CA LYS A 390 -5.97 -0.58 18.78
C LYS A 390 -5.40 -1.50 17.69
N CYS A 391 -6.22 -1.94 16.73
CA CYS A 391 -5.77 -2.79 15.63
C CYS A 391 -4.69 -2.10 14.80
N LEU A 392 -4.87 -0.83 14.44
CA LEU A 392 -3.89 -0.06 13.67
C LEU A 392 -2.57 0.12 14.45
N LYS A 393 -2.63 0.33 15.78
CA LYS A 393 -1.43 0.40 16.63
C LYS A 393 -0.66 -0.94 16.66
N GLU A 394 -1.37 -2.05 16.60
CA GLU A 394 -0.81 -3.40 16.51
C GLU A 394 -0.38 -3.76 15.08
N LYS A 395 -0.46 -2.82 14.13
CA LYS A 395 -0.18 -3.02 12.69
C LYS A 395 -1.03 -4.11 12.04
N LYS A 396 -2.29 -4.20 12.48
CA LYS A 396 -3.29 -5.18 11.99
C LYS A 396 -4.46 -4.47 11.37
N ASP A 397 -5.10 -5.14 10.41
CA ASP A 397 -6.37 -4.70 9.86
C ASP A 397 -7.50 -4.99 10.84
N PHE A 398 -8.45 -4.05 10.94
CA PHE A 398 -9.66 -4.25 11.72
C PHE A 398 -10.66 -5.10 10.95
N ASN A 399 -11.27 -6.09 11.61
CA ASN A 399 -12.27 -6.95 11.01
C ASN A 399 -13.58 -6.94 11.82
N GLU A 400 -14.65 -6.46 11.21
CA GLU A 400 -15.97 -6.28 11.83
C GLU A 400 -16.54 -7.58 12.40
N MET A 401 -16.45 -8.68 11.67
CA MET A 401 -16.99 -9.98 12.11
C MET A 401 -16.24 -10.54 13.32
N THR A 402 -14.92 -10.39 13.32
CA THR A 402 -14.08 -10.84 14.44
C THR A 402 -14.36 -10.00 15.67
N ASP A 403 -14.47 -8.68 15.51
CA ASP A 403 -14.78 -7.75 16.58
C ASP A 403 -16.17 -8.01 17.16
N TYR A 404 -17.19 -8.18 16.30
CA TYR A 404 -18.55 -8.49 16.70
C TYR A 404 -18.64 -9.76 17.55
N ARG A 405 -17.96 -10.83 17.11
CA ARG A 405 -17.93 -12.11 17.84
C ARG A 405 -17.27 -11.98 19.22
N SER A 406 -16.33 -11.05 19.40
CA SER A 406 -15.71 -10.79 20.70
C SER A 406 -16.67 -10.08 21.67
N TYR A 407 -17.69 -9.40 21.15
CA TYR A 407 -18.72 -8.70 21.93
C TYR A 407 -19.91 -9.59 22.30
N ALA A 408 -20.17 -10.61 21.49
CA ALA A 408 -21.30 -11.54 21.70
C ALA A 408 -20.98 -12.68 22.68
N LYS A 409 -19.77 -12.72 23.21
CA LYS A 409 -19.31 -13.59 24.30
C LYS A 409 -19.38 -12.84 25.64
#